data_634a2e988b5a9b3b8320e14613a574a1
#
_entry.id   634a2e988b5a9b3b8320e14613a574a1
#
_cell.length_a   1.000
_cell.length_b   1.000
_cell.length_c   1.000
_cell.angle_alpha   90.00
_cell.angle_beta   90.00
_cell.angle_gamma   90.00
#
_symmetry.space_group_name_H-M   'P 1'
#
loop_
_entity.id
_entity.type
_entity.pdbx_description
1 polymer ?
#
loop_
_entity_poly.entity_id
_entity_poly.type
_entity_poly.pdbx_seq_one_letter_code
_entity_poly.pdbx_strand_id
1 'polypeptide(L)'
;MFKRIDHIGVVVDDIDEARAFLESLGMRLERAQEVPERNVKIAFYQCGDGRIELIEPTNQESRRRRLGEGNQARIEHIGVEVDDVPRIIKAVQGLGVDFTTTEPVPVGPNLNAWTRPETSDGIQFQLVQRDAV
;
A
#
# COMPACT_ATOMS: atom_id res chain seq x y z
N MET A 1 -9.03 17.32 1.11
CA MET A 1 -8.57 16.40 0.05
C MET A 1 -8.27 15.03 0.63
N PHE A 2 -7.20 14.86 1.39
CA PHE A 2 -6.94 13.61 2.13
C PHE A 2 -7.62 13.67 3.48
N LYS A 3 -8.31 12.60 3.85
CA LYS A 3 -9.03 12.55 5.12
C LYS A 3 -8.12 12.10 6.26
N ARG A 4 -7.33 11.05 6.03
CA ARG A 4 -6.46 10.47 7.05
C ARG A 4 -5.52 9.47 6.41
N ILE A 5 -4.51 9.06 7.16
CA ILE A 5 -3.66 7.94 6.77
C ILE A 5 -4.47 6.65 7.01
N ASP A 6 -4.64 5.86 5.96
CA ASP A 6 -5.31 4.58 6.03
C ASP A 6 -4.34 3.47 6.45
N HIS A 7 -3.16 3.45 5.83
CA HIS A 7 -2.13 2.45 6.15
C HIS A 7 -0.75 2.89 5.66
N ILE A 8 0.27 2.26 6.23
CA ILE A 8 1.66 2.38 5.77
C ILE A 8 2.04 1.03 5.17
N GLY A 9 2.46 1.01 3.93
CA GLY A 9 2.91 -0.20 3.25
C GLY A 9 4.39 -0.43 3.44
N VAL A 10 4.75 -1.59 3.97
CA VAL A 10 6.13 -1.99 4.26
C VAL A 10 6.43 -3.27 3.51
N VAL A 11 7.37 -3.19 2.59
CA VAL A 11 7.86 -4.37 1.87
C VAL A 11 8.90 -5.06 2.73
N VAL A 12 8.77 -6.38 2.90
CA VAL A 12 9.63 -7.16 3.78
C VAL A 12 10.23 -8.36 3.05
N ASP A 13 11.38 -8.81 3.54
CA ASP A 13 12.04 -10.00 3.00
C ASP A 13 11.32 -11.28 3.39
N ASP A 14 10.88 -11.37 4.63
CA ASP A 14 10.20 -12.54 5.18
C ASP A 14 9.00 -12.10 6.00
N ILE A 15 7.81 -12.33 5.44
CA ILE A 15 6.57 -11.87 6.07
C ILE A 15 6.27 -12.61 7.37
N ASP A 16 6.65 -13.87 7.47
CA ASP A 16 6.39 -14.65 8.70
C ASP A 16 7.19 -14.08 9.87
N GLU A 17 8.46 -13.75 9.65
CA GLU A 17 9.28 -13.10 10.68
C GLU A 17 8.75 -11.73 11.05
N ALA A 18 8.40 -10.92 10.05
CA ALA A 18 7.85 -9.58 10.28
C ALA A 18 6.53 -9.65 11.05
N ARG A 19 5.67 -10.60 10.72
CA ARG A 19 4.41 -10.81 11.44
C ARG A 19 4.65 -11.14 12.90
N ALA A 20 5.57 -12.08 13.16
CA ALA A 20 5.90 -12.46 14.53
C ALA A 20 6.39 -11.24 15.34
N PHE A 21 7.18 -10.40 14.71
CA PHE A 21 7.67 -9.18 15.35
C PHE A 21 6.54 -8.21 15.69
N LEU A 22 5.66 -7.92 14.75
CA LEU A 22 4.54 -7.00 15.01
C LEU A 22 3.61 -7.56 16.08
N GLU A 23 3.36 -8.86 16.08
CA GLU A 23 2.52 -9.50 17.10
C GLU A 23 3.19 -9.44 18.48
N SER A 24 4.52 -9.54 18.55
CA SER A 24 5.24 -9.38 19.80
C SER A 24 5.14 -7.97 20.38
N LEU A 25 4.87 -6.97 19.53
CA LEU A 25 4.63 -5.59 19.95
C LEU A 25 3.18 -5.35 20.38
N GLY A 26 2.33 -6.39 20.34
CA GLY A 26 0.94 -6.29 20.71
C GLY A 26 0.00 -5.85 19.58
N MET A 27 0.49 -5.77 18.36
CA MET A 27 -0.36 -5.43 17.22
C MET A 27 -1.27 -6.60 16.84
N ARG A 28 -2.47 -6.27 16.38
CA ARG A 28 -3.50 -7.27 16.09
C ARG A 28 -3.63 -7.45 14.59
N LEU A 29 -3.57 -8.72 14.18
CA LEU A 29 -3.79 -9.08 12.78
C LEU A 29 -5.24 -8.80 12.38
N GLU A 30 -5.42 -8.04 11.28
CA GLU A 30 -6.72 -7.82 10.68
C GLU A 30 -7.01 -8.90 9.64
N ARG A 31 -6.06 -9.13 8.72
CA ARG A 31 -6.14 -10.20 7.73
C ARG A 31 -4.77 -10.49 7.14
N ALA A 32 -4.61 -11.72 6.64
CA ALA A 32 -3.41 -12.13 5.92
C ALA A 32 -3.85 -13.01 4.75
N GLN A 33 -3.19 -12.84 3.61
CA GLN A 33 -3.51 -13.65 2.42
C GLN A 33 -2.33 -13.66 1.45
N GLU A 34 -2.31 -14.69 0.60
CA GLU A 34 -1.45 -14.70 -0.57
C GLU A 34 -2.27 -14.25 -1.77
N VAL A 35 -1.66 -13.41 -2.62
CA VAL A 35 -2.28 -12.91 -3.85
C VAL A 35 -1.39 -13.33 -5.01
N PRO A 36 -1.53 -14.59 -5.50
CA PRO A 36 -0.62 -15.12 -6.51
C PRO A 36 -0.60 -14.31 -7.80
N GLU A 37 -1.74 -13.76 -8.22
CA GLU A 37 -1.84 -12.96 -9.44
C GLU A 37 -1.08 -11.62 -9.35
N ARG A 38 -0.71 -11.21 -8.16
CA ARG A 38 0.12 -10.01 -7.92
C ARG A 38 1.51 -10.35 -7.43
N ASN A 39 1.82 -11.63 -7.25
CA ASN A 39 3.11 -12.11 -6.76
C ASN A 39 3.46 -11.52 -5.40
N VAL A 40 2.50 -11.51 -4.47
CA VAL A 40 2.71 -11.01 -3.12
C VAL A 40 2.00 -11.87 -2.09
N LYS A 41 2.56 -11.89 -0.88
CA LYS A 41 1.87 -12.22 0.35
C LYS A 41 1.67 -10.93 1.13
N ILE A 42 0.50 -10.73 1.70
CA ILE A 42 0.20 -9.52 2.46
C ILE A 42 -0.39 -9.85 3.82
N ALA A 43 -0.17 -8.93 4.77
CA ALA A 43 -0.80 -9.00 6.09
C ALA A 43 -1.04 -7.59 6.59
N PHE A 44 -2.27 -7.33 7.04
CA PHE A 44 -2.66 -6.05 7.61
C PHE A 44 -2.77 -6.17 9.12
N TYR A 45 -2.10 -5.27 9.81
CA TYR A 45 -2.13 -5.15 11.27
C TYR A 45 -2.73 -3.83 11.68
N GLN A 46 -3.64 -3.85 12.66
CA GLN A 46 -4.25 -2.65 13.17
C GLN A 46 -3.27 -1.87 14.04
N CYS A 47 -3.27 -0.56 13.89
CA CYS A 47 -2.47 0.37 14.68
C CYS A 47 -3.34 1.61 14.95
N GLY A 48 -4.16 1.56 16.02
CA GLY A 48 -5.16 2.59 16.26
C GLY A 48 -6.16 2.66 15.12
N ASP A 49 -6.32 3.85 14.55
CA ASP A 49 -7.22 4.07 13.41
C ASP A 49 -6.58 3.73 12.06
N GLY A 50 -5.29 3.51 12.05
CA GLY A 50 -4.54 3.16 10.85
C GLY A 50 -4.11 1.70 10.85
N ARG A 51 -3.30 1.35 9.84
CA ARG A 51 -2.80 -0.02 9.66
C ARG A 51 -1.36 0.00 9.21
N ILE A 52 -0.68 -1.08 9.51
CA ILE A 52 0.59 -1.43 8.85
C ILE A 52 0.28 -2.58 7.91
N GLU A 53 0.64 -2.41 6.65
CA GLU A 53 0.53 -3.48 5.65
C GLU A 53 1.92 -4.06 5.40
N LEU A 54 2.10 -5.34 5.71
CA LEU A 54 3.32 -6.07 5.35
C LEU A 54 3.13 -6.69 3.97
N ILE A 55 4.14 -6.59 3.13
CA ILE A 55 4.11 -7.07 1.76
C ILE A 55 5.39 -7.85 1.49
N GLU A 56 5.27 -9.15 1.19
CA GLU A 56 6.41 -9.94 0.75
C GLU A 56 6.24 -10.24 -0.73
N PRO A 57 7.10 -9.68 -1.60
CA PRO A 57 7.10 -10.07 -3.01
C PRO A 57 7.53 -11.53 -3.16
N THR A 58 6.81 -12.31 -3.96
CA THR A 58 7.04 -13.76 -4.08
C THR A 58 7.90 -14.16 -5.28
N ASN A 59 8.22 -13.23 -6.20
CA ASN A 59 9.16 -13.51 -7.27
C ASN A 59 10.37 -12.58 -7.20
N GLN A 60 11.47 -12.98 -7.84
CA GLN A 60 12.74 -12.27 -7.72
C GLN A 60 12.72 -10.88 -8.34
N GLU A 61 12.06 -10.71 -9.47
CA GLU A 61 11.97 -9.41 -10.13
C GLU A 61 11.26 -8.40 -9.24
N SER A 62 10.13 -8.79 -8.68
CA SER A 62 9.34 -7.95 -7.80
C SER A 62 10.09 -7.61 -6.51
N ARG A 63 10.80 -8.60 -5.94
CA ARG A 63 11.64 -8.39 -4.74
C ARG A 63 12.72 -7.36 -5.02
N ARG A 64 13.43 -7.50 -6.13
CA ARG A 64 14.52 -6.59 -6.48
C ARG A 64 14.01 -5.17 -6.67
N ARG A 65 12.87 -5.02 -7.35
CA ARG A 65 12.29 -3.71 -7.64
C ARG A 65 11.72 -3.04 -6.39
N ARG A 66 11.02 -3.80 -5.55
CA ARG A 66 10.27 -3.24 -4.43
C ARG A 66 11.07 -3.19 -3.14
N LEU A 67 11.83 -4.24 -2.85
CA LEU A 67 12.61 -4.34 -1.63
C LEU A 67 14.05 -3.84 -1.81
N GLY A 68 14.65 -4.16 -2.95
CA GLY A 68 16.06 -3.94 -3.19
C GLY A 68 16.92 -5.05 -2.60
N GLU A 69 18.21 -5.02 -2.94
CA GLU A 69 19.15 -6.03 -2.45
C GLU A 69 19.67 -5.65 -1.06
N GLY A 70 19.77 -6.66 -0.20
CA GLY A 70 20.34 -6.49 1.13
C GLY A 70 19.44 -5.82 2.15
N ASN A 71 18.22 -5.49 1.79
CA ASN A 71 17.27 -4.88 2.71
C ASN A 71 16.40 -5.95 3.37
N GLN A 72 16.19 -5.82 4.67
CA GLN A 72 15.27 -6.66 5.40
C GLN A 72 13.83 -6.12 5.30
N ALA A 73 13.71 -4.80 5.24
CA ALA A 73 12.42 -4.13 5.09
C ALA A 73 12.61 -2.75 4.48
N ARG A 74 11.54 -2.24 3.85
CA ARG A 74 11.51 -0.91 3.27
C ARG A 74 10.10 -0.35 3.33
N ILE A 75 9.94 0.86 3.87
CA ILE A 75 8.66 1.56 3.80
C ILE A 75 8.46 1.98 2.33
N GLU A 76 7.35 1.56 1.73
CA GLU A 76 7.14 1.73 0.30
C GLU A 76 6.11 2.81 -0.02
N HIS A 77 4.94 2.78 0.63
CA HIS A 77 3.87 3.70 0.28
C HIS A 77 3.04 4.07 1.50
N ILE A 78 2.32 5.17 1.34
CA ILE A 78 1.37 5.67 2.34
C ILE A 78 -0.02 5.62 1.71
N GLY A 79 -0.90 4.81 2.28
CA GLY A 79 -2.30 4.78 1.90
C GLY A 79 -3.04 5.92 2.61
N VAL A 80 -3.79 6.70 1.85
CA VAL A 80 -4.60 7.79 2.40
C VAL A 80 -6.06 7.59 2.00
N GLU A 81 -6.95 7.79 2.94
CA GLU A 81 -8.37 7.69 2.67
C GLU A 81 -8.89 8.98 2.04
N VAL A 82 -9.70 8.84 1.00
CA VAL A 82 -10.37 9.93 0.29
C VAL A 82 -11.84 9.60 0.11
N ASP A 83 -12.67 10.62 -0.11
CA ASP A 83 -14.11 10.42 -0.33
C ASP A 83 -14.44 10.01 -1.77
N ASP A 84 -13.60 10.38 -2.73
CA ASP A 84 -13.91 10.22 -4.15
C ASP A 84 -12.60 10.12 -4.93
N VAL A 85 -12.18 8.89 -5.23
CA VAL A 85 -10.91 8.65 -5.92
C VAL A 85 -10.84 9.33 -7.28
N PRO A 86 -11.87 9.21 -8.18
CA PRO A 86 -11.79 9.88 -9.48
C PRO A 86 -11.62 11.40 -9.36
N ARG A 87 -12.28 12.01 -8.41
CA ARG A 87 -12.19 13.45 -8.19
C ARG A 87 -10.80 13.85 -7.70
N ILE A 88 -10.25 13.09 -6.76
CA ILE A 88 -8.91 13.40 -6.22
C ILE A 88 -7.83 13.18 -7.28
N ILE A 89 -7.98 12.14 -8.12
CA ILE A 89 -7.06 11.95 -9.25
C ILE A 89 -6.98 13.20 -10.10
N LYS A 90 -8.13 13.77 -10.49
CA LYS A 90 -8.16 14.98 -11.32
C LYS A 90 -7.49 16.18 -10.64
N ALA A 91 -7.78 16.36 -9.35
CA ALA A 91 -7.22 17.46 -8.59
C ALA A 91 -5.69 17.35 -8.49
N VAL A 92 -5.20 16.14 -8.23
CA VAL A 92 -3.76 15.88 -8.05
C VAL A 92 -3.03 15.93 -9.41
N GLN A 93 -3.67 15.46 -10.48
CA GLN A 93 -3.11 15.59 -11.84
C GLN A 93 -2.91 17.06 -12.21
N GLY A 94 -3.80 17.93 -11.76
CA GLY A 94 -3.66 19.37 -11.96
C GLY A 94 -2.41 19.95 -11.31
N LEU A 95 -1.81 19.24 -10.35
CA LEU A 95 -0.55 19.63 -9.71
C LEU A 95 0.67 18.96 -10.36
N GLY A 96 0.48 18.23 -11.45
CA GLY A 96 1.57 17.56 -12.17
C GLY A 96 1.84 16.13 -11.73
N VAL A 97 1.00 15.54 -10.88
CA VAL A 97 1.17 14.17 -10.40
C VAL A 97 0.45 13.20 -11.34
N ASP A 98 1.14 12.14 -11.74
CA ASP A 98 0.56 11.05 -12.53
C ASP A 98 0.27 9.83 -11.66
N PHE A 99 -0.58 8.96 -12.20
CA PHE A 99 -0.99 7.72 -11.55
C PHE A 99 -0.54 6.52 -12.38
N THR A 100 -0.42 5.37 -11.72
CA THR A 100 0.06 4.15 -12.37
C THR A 100 -0.95 3.53 -13.33
N THR A 101 -2.24 3.87 -13.16
CA THR A 101 -3.33 3.45 -14.05
C THR A 101 -4.17 4.65 -14.44
N THR A 102 -4.82 4.56 -15.61
CA THR A 102 -5.73 5.64 -16.07
C THR A 102 -7.04 5.65 -15.31
N GLU A 103 -7.48 4.50 -14.83
CA GLU A 103 -8.73 4.35 -14.10
C GLU A 103 -8.46 3.85 -12.69
N PRO A 104 -9.35 4.18 -11.72
CA PRO A 104 -9.27 3.60 -10.39
C PRO A 104 -9.35 2.08 -10.44
N VAL A 105 -8.67 1.43 -9.50
CA VAL A 105 -8.58 -0.03 -9.43
C VAL A 105 -9.44 -0.55 -8.28
N PRO A 106 -10.48 -1.35 -8.54
CA PRO A 106 -11.22 -2.00 -7.47
C PRO A 106 -10.36 -3.08 -6.80
N VAL A 107 -10.33 -3.06 -5.47
CA VAL A 107 -9.73 -4.13 -4.66
C VAL A 107 -10.71 -4.44 -3.55
N GLY A 108 -11.40 -5.59 -3.64
CA GLY A 108 -12.51 -5.89 -2.76
C GLY A 108 -13.57 -4.81 -2.86
N PRO A 109 -14.06 -4.27 -1.73
CA PRO A 109 -15.09 -3.21 -1.74
C PRO A 109 -14.54 -1.81 -1.96
N ASN A 110 -13.23 -1.65 -2.11
CA ASN A 110 -12.57 -0.34 -2.15
C ASN A 110 -12.13 0.03 -3.56
N LEU A 111 -12.09 1.33 -3.86
CA LEU A 111 -11.44 1.87 -5.05
C LEU A 111 -10.06 2.41 -4.66
N ASN A 112 -9.09 2.18 -5.53
CA ASN A 112 -7.70 2.54 -5.28
C ASN A 112 -7.06 3.22 -6.49
N ALA A 113 -6.04 4.04 -6.22
CA ALA A 113 -5.15 4.57 -7.24
C ALA A 113 -3.79 4.83 -6.61
N TRP A 114 -2.71 4.60 -7.36
CA TRP A 114 -1.35 4.78 -6.87
C TRP A 114 -0.64 5.84 -7.69
N THR A 115 0.00 6.81 -7.01
CA THR A 115 0.80 7.82 -7.72
C THR A 115 2.07 7.19 -8.26
N ARG A 116 2.58 7.78 -9.37
CA ARG A 116 3.93 7.51 -9.84
C ARG A 116 4.90 8.33 -8.98
N PRO A 117 5.79 7.68 -8.21
CA PRO A 117 6.63 8.40 -7.24
C PRO A 117 7.49 9.50 -7.87
N GLU A 118 7.96 9.28 -9.11
CA GLU A 118 8.78 10.28 -9.81
C GLU A 118 8.03 11.57 -10.11
N THR A 119 6.70 11.55 -10.04
CA THR A 119 5.86 12.75 -10.22
C THR A 119 5.37 13.33 -8.90
N SER A 120 5.60 12.66 -7.78
CA SER A 120 5.15 13.08 -6.45
C SER A 120 6.30 13.16 -5.44
N ASP A 121 7.41 13.76 -5.87
CA ASP A 121 8.62 13.98 -5.06
C ASP A 121 9.21 12.71 -4.44
N GLY A 122 9.06 11.57 -5.13
CA GLY A 122 9.56 10.30 -4.64
C GLY A 122 8.67 9.61 -3.61
N ILE A 123 7.54 10.21 -3.26
CA ILE A 123 6.61 9.66 -2.26
C ILE A 123 5.47 8.95 -3.00
N GLN A 124 5.35 7.65 -2.80
CA GLN A 124 4.23 6.91 -3.38
C GLN A 124 3.03 6.96 -2.45
N PHE A 125 1.96 7.61 -2.91
CA PHE A 125 0.67 7.59 -2.24
C PHE A 125 -0.25 6.57 -2.89
N GLN A 126 -1.05 5.89 -2.06
CA GLN A 126 -2.19 5.10 -2.51
C GLN A 126 -3.45 5.80 -2.03
N LEU A 127 -4.30 6.21 -2.96
CA LEU A 127 -5.63 6.72 -2.61
C LEU A 127 -6.55 5.53 -2.35
N VAL A 128 -7.31 5.59 -1.28
CA VAL A 128 -8.27 4.54 -0.90
C VAL A 128 -9.63 5.18 -0.64
N GLN A 129 -10.62 4.79 -1.44
CA GLN A 129 -12.02 5.13 -1.18
C GLN A 129 -12.70 3.85 -0.68
N ARG A 130 -13.08 3.85 0.59
CA ARG A 130 -13.66 2.68 1.23
C ARG A 130 -15.11 2.49 0.84
N ASP A 131 -15.48 1.20 0.67
CA ASP A 131 -16.86 0.79 0.39
C ASP A 131 -17.44 1.45 -0.87
N ALA A 132 -16.59 1.68 -1.87
CA ALA A 132 -16.95 2.38 -3.10
C ALA A 132 -17.37 1.45 -4.23
N VAL A 133 -17.28 0.14 -4.01
CA VAL A 133 -17.59 -0.86 -5.04
C VAL A 133 -18.78 -1.70 -4.64
#